data_62106dd158d72fc316374a9364b288ec
#
_entry.id   62106dd158d72fc316374a9364b288ec
#
_cell.length_a   1.000
_cell.length_b   1.000
_cell.length_c   1.000
_cell.angle_alpha   90.00
_cell.angle_beta   90.00
_cell.angle_gamma   90.00
#
_symmetry.space_group_name_H-M   'P 1'
#
loop_
_entity.id
_entity.type
_entity.pdbx_description
1 polymer ?
#
loop_
_entity_poly.entity_id
_entity_poly.type
_entity_poly.pdbx_seq_one_letter_code
_entity_poly.pdbx_strand_id
1 'polypeptide(L)'
;MSQSRTELNMVEIDHCVEQIIARLGKDLRVAMPLGLGKPVELIDALYRRACAEPSISLTILTALSLERPSEADAIRGRLLNPVFDRLYANYREPLYLQAERSGETPANIRVCEFYFKAGSRLGHLSAQRHYISSNYTHAARDVVARGCNVVIQMLAQEGDALSMSCNPDTSAEVVSRLKKEGRPYIAIGVVHPDLPFMYGDAEVNASQFDFLAITNSECHGLFQVPRLCHWFTCQCPDCRWRNAAVGYRCDG
;
A
#
# COMPACT_ATOMS: atom_id res chain seq x y z
N MET A 1 30.08 20.58 11.69
CA MET A 1 30.27 19.35 10.91
C MET A 1 29.13 19.29 9.93
N SER A 2 29.38 19.56 8.66
CA SER A 2 28.40 19.50 7.60
C SER A 2 28.07 18.02 7.35
N GLN A 3 26.90 17.57 7.77
CA GLN A 3 26.37 16.29 7.32
C GLN A 3 26.06 16.46 5.84
N SER A 4 26.77 15.71 5.02
CA SER A 4 26.43 15.61 3.60
C SER A 4 24.99 15.10 3.49
N ARG A 5 24.10 15.93 2.96
CA ARG A 5 22.76 15.50 2.57
C ARG A 5 22.95 14.34 1.58
N THR A 6 22.57 13.16 1.98
CA THR A 6 22.47 12.03 1.06
C THR A 6 21.17 12.26 0.28
N GLU A 7 21.27 12.82 -0.91
CA GLU A 7 20.11 12.92 -1.80
C GLU A 7 19.56 11.50 -2.02
N LEU A 8 18.29 11.29 -1.64
CA LEU A 8 17.59 10.03 -1.89
C LEU A 8 17.46 9.87 -3.40
N ASN A 9 18.12 8.85 -3.94
CA ASN A 9 18.07 8.57 -5.38
C ASN A 9 16.71 7.93 -5.72
N MET A 10 15.76 8.78 -6.12
CA MET A 10 14.43 8.36 -6.53
C MET A 10 14.39 8.03 -8.01
N VAL A 11 13.68 6.96 -8.35
CA VAL A 11 13.53 6.48 -9.73
C VAL A 11 12.06 6.51 -10.15
N GLU A 12 11.84 6.55 -11.45
CA GLU A 12 10.51 6.46 -12.04
C GLU A 12 9.88 5.09 -11.79
N ILE A 13 8.55 5.06 -11.64
CA ILE A 13 7.79 3.83 -11.35
C ILE A 13 7.98 2.79 -12.45
N ASP A 14 7.95 3.19 -13.72
CA ASP A 14 8.16 2.27 -14.84
C ASP A 14 9.57 1.68 -14.85
N HIS A 15 10.57 2.46 -14.44
CA HIS A 15 11.92 1.94 -14.23
C HIS A 15 11.98 0.88 -13.14
N CYS A 16 11.27 1.08 -12.01
CA CYS A 16 11.15 0.06 -10.96
C CYS A 16 10.59 -1.25 -11.50
N VAL A 17 9.52 -1.18 -12.32
CA VAL A 17 8.89 -2.36 -12.92
C VAL A 17 9.88 -3.16 -13.77
N GLU A 18 10.61 -2.51 -14.65
CA GLU A 18 11.60 -3.19 -15.50
C GLU A 18 12.76 -3.77 -14.68
N GLN A 19 13.19 -3.09 -13.62
CA GLN A 19 14.23 -3.60 -12.70
C GLN A 19 13.77 -4.83 -11.91
N ILE A 20 12.49 -4.87 -11.48
CA ILE A 20 11.90 -6.04 -10.83
C ILE A 20 11.99 -7.25 -11.77
N ILE A 21 11.52 -7.08 -13.01
CA ILE A 21 11.51 -8.16 -14.01
C ILE A 21 12.93 -8.61 -14.36
N ALA A 22 13.85 -7.66 -14.53
CA ALA A 22 15.25 -7.96 -14.85
C ALA A 22 15.94 -8.78 -13.75
N ARG A 23 15.65 -8.51 -12.46
CA ARG A 23 16.32 -9.17 -11.33
C ARG A 23 15.66 -10.48 -10.90
N LEU A 24 14.32 -10.55 -10.94
CA LEU A 24 13.56 -11.69 -10.43
C LEU A 24 12.97 -12.59 -11.53
N GLY A 25 13.04 -12.15 -12.79
CA GLY A 25 12.41 -12.86 -13.89
C GLY A 25 10.89 -12.62 -13.93
N LYS A 26 10.17 -13.59 -14.46
CA LYS A 26 8.76 -13.44 -14.83
C LYS A 26 7.74 -14.02 -13.83
N ASP A 27 8.18 -14.63 -12.73
CA ASP A 27 7.28 -15.08 -11.65
C ASP A 27 7.34 -14.07 -10.50
N LEU A 28 6.41 -13.12 -10.52
CA LEU A 28 6.34 -12.00 -9.57
C LEU A 28 5.25 -12.27 -8.54
N ARG A 29 5.63 -12.27 -7.26
CA ARG A 29 4.73 -12.45 -6.12
C ARG A 29 4.86 -11.26 -5.19
N VAL A 30 3.96 -10.30 -5.38
CA VAL A 30 4.03 -8.96 -4.80
C VAL A 30 3.23 -8.93 -3.50
N ALA A 31 3.89 -8.65 -2.38
CA ALA A 31 3.25 -8.29 -1.12
C ALA A 31 3.12 -6.78 -1.00
N MET A 32 1.96 -6.31 -0.57
CA MET A 32 1.70 -4.90 -0.35
C MET A 32 0.77 -4.69 0.85
N PRO A 33 0.77 -3.48 1.46
CA PRO A 33 -0.09 -3.14 2.57
C PRO A 33 -1.58 -3.29 2.28
N LEU A 34 -2.37 -3.23 3.34
CA LEU A 34 -3.83 -3.29 3.30
C LEU A 34 -4.43 -1.90 3.03
N GLY A 35 -5.68 -1.89 2.60
CA GLY A 35 -6.48 -0.67 2.55
C GLY A 35 -5.83 0.47 1.77
N LEU A 36 -5.70 1.60 2.42
CA LEU A 36 -5.19 2.86 1.83
C LEU A 36 -3.67 2.92 1.67
N GLY A 37 -2.92 2.06 2.35
CA GLY A 37 -1.45 2.03 2.28
C GLY A 37 -0.89 1.41 1.01
N LYS A 38 -1.74 1.01 0.07
CA LYS A 38 -1.31 0.40 -1.20
C LYS A 38 -0.67 1.44 -2.11
N PRO A 39 0.56 1.21 -2.62
CA PRO A 39 1.15 2.05 -3.67
C PRO A 39 0.51 1.75 -5.03
N VAL A 40 -0.68 2.35 -5.26
CA VAL A 40 -1.57 2.02 -6.39
C VAL A 40 -0.90 2.26 -7.74
N GLU A 41 -0.10 3.31 -7.90
CA GLU A 41 0.58 3.58 -9.17
C GLU A 41 1.56 2.46 -9.55
N LEU A 42 2.33 1.97 -8.58
CA LEU A 42 3.31 0.92 -8.81
C LEU A 42 2.64 -0.42 -9.10
N ILE A 43 1.61 -0.80 -8.33
CA ILE A 43 0.90 -2.06 -8.58
C ILE A 43 0.12 -2.02 -9.90
N ASP A 44 -0.43 -0.87 -10.28
CA ASP A 44 -1.09 -0.68 -11.58
C ASP A 44 -0.09 -0.75 -12.74
N ALA A 45 1.12 -0.25 -12.58
CA ALA A 45 2.17 -0.38 -13.59
C ALA A 45 2.60 -1.84 -13.77
N LEU A 46 2.81 -2.58 -12.68
CA LEU A 46 3.07 -4.02 -12.70
C LEU A 46 1.91 -4.80 -13.35
N TYR A 47 0.67 -4.45 -13.01
CA TYR A 47 -0.52 -5.06 -13.58
C TYR A 47 -0.59 -4.84 -15.11
N ARG A 48 -0.44 -3.59 -15.57
CA ARG A 48 -0.42 -3.27 -17.01
C ARG A 48 0.70 -4.02 -17.74
N ARG A 49 1.89 -4.08 -17.13
CA ARG A 49 3.03 -4.78 -17.69
C ARG A 49 2.77 -6.27 -17.83
N ALA A 50 2.14 -6.90 -16.84
CA ALA A 50 1.73 -8.30 -16.89
C ALA A 50 0.59 -8.55 -17.90
N CYS A 51 -0.35 -7.62 -18.06
CA CYS A 51 -1.38 -7.69 -19.12
C CYS A 51 -0.77 -7.61 -20.52
N ALA A 52 0.23 -6.75 -20.72
CA ALA A 52 0.91 -6.57 -22.01
C ALA A 52 1.80 -7.77 -22.38
N GLU A 53 2.30 -8.51 -21.40
CA GLU A 53 3.17 -9.67 -21.62
C GLU A 53 2.68 -10.89 -20.81
N PRO A 54 1.84 -11.75 -21.38
CA PRO A 54 1.24 -12.91 -20.70
C PRO A 54 2.24 -13.96 -20.15
N SER A 55 3.50 -13.89 -20.57
CA SER A 55 4.57 -14.74 -20.01
C SER A 55 4.98 -14.32 -18.59
N ILE A 56 4.59 -13.12 -18.13
CA ILE A 56 4.80 -12.65 -16.76
C ILE A 56 3.64 -13.18 -15.90
N SER A 57 3.97 -14.01 -14.92
CA SER A 57 3.03 -14.47 -13.89
C SER A 57 3.04 -13.47 -12.73
N LEU A 58 1.92 -12.80 -12.47
CA LEU A 58 1.78 -11.84 -11.39
C LEU A 58 0.82 -12.37 -10.32
N THR A 59 1.34 -12.58 -9.12
CA THR A 59 0.52 -12.89 -7.94
C THR A 59 0.55 -11.72 -6.98
N ILE A 60 -0.60 -11.15 -6.67
CA ILE A 60 -0.77 -10.04 -5.72
C ILE A 60 -1.21 -10.62 -4.39
N LEU A 61 -0.40 -10.40 -3.34
CA LEU A 61 -0.62 -10.88 -1.97
C LEU A 61 -0.97 -9.68 -1.08
N THR A 62 -2.22 -9.55 -0.70
CA THR A 62 -2.71 -8.37 0.02
C THR A 62 -3.96 -8.69 0.85
N ALA A 63 -4.62 -7.67 1.34
CA ALA A 63 -5.93 -7.75 1.96
C ALA A 63 -6.65 -6.40 1.84
N LEU A 64 -7.96 -6.43 2.11
CA LEU A 64 -8.82 -5.24 2.17
C LEU A 64 -8.57 -4.29 0.99
N SER A 65 -8.77 -4.79 -0.23
CA SER A 65 -8.82 -3.93 -1.40
C SER A 65 -10.09 -3.10 -1.34
N LEU A 66 -9.92 -1.80 -1.10
CA LEU A 66 -11.05 -0.89 -0.91
C LEU A 66 -11.70 -0.58 -2.25
N GLU A 67 -13.01 -0.67 -2.28
CA GLU A 67 -13.86 -0.21 -3.36
C GLU A 67 -14.47 1.13 -2.99
N ARG A 68 -14.59 2.05 -3.94
CA ARG A 68 -15.34 3.28 -3.73
C ARG A 68 -16.80 2.90 -3.51
N PRO A 69 -17.39 3.19 -2.34
CA PRO A 69 -18.79 2.87 -2.11
C PRO A 69 -19.70 3.75 -2.97
N SER A 70 -20.82 3.17 -3.40
CA SER A 70 -21.89 3.88 -4.08
C SER A 70 -23.23 3.35 -3.59
N GLU A 71 -24.22 4.21 -3.49
CA GLU A 71 -25.60 3.82 -3.13
C GLU A 71 -26.50 4.03 -4.34
N ALA A 72 -27.10 2.95 -4.80
CA ALA A 72 -27.98 2.94 -5.97
C ALA A 72 -29.42 3.37 -5.65
N ASP A 73 -29.87 3.23 -4.38
CA ASP A 73 -31.18 3.68 -3.96
C ASP A 73 -31.31 5.21 -4.03
N ALA A 74 -32.35 5.70 -4.69
CA ALA A 74 -32.52 7.13 -4.99
C ALA A 74 -32.63 8.00 -3.72
N ILE A 75 -33.21 7.50 -2.64
CA ILE A 75 -33.39 8.26 -1.39
C ILE A 75 -32.11 8.25 -0.58
N ARG A 76 -31.55 7.06 -0.34
CA ARG A 76 -30.29 6.91 0.40
C ARG A 76 -29.11 7.53 -0.36
N GLY A 77 -29.10 7.42 -1.69
CA GLY A 77 -28.06 7.98 -2.54
C GLY A 77 -27.96 9.49 -2.43
N ARG A 78 -29.08 10.21 -2.28
CA ARG A 78 -29.06 11.67 -2.06
C ARG A 78 -28.30 12.08 -0.80
N LEU A 79 -28.32 11.24 0.24
CA LEU A 79 -27.60 11.49 1.49
C LEU A 79 -26.18 10.95 1.45
N LEU A 80 -26.00 9.70 0.99
CA LEU A 80 -24.74 8.97 1.14
C LEU A 80 -23.73 9.27 0.04
N ASN A 81 -24.18 9.44 -1.23
CA ASN A 81 -23.25 9.66 -2.32
C ASN A 81 -22.41 10.94 -2.14
N PRO A 82 -22.95 12.11 -1.72
CA PRO A 82 -22.12 13.29 -1.44
C PRO A 82 -21.07 13.06 -0.34
N VAL A 83 -21.36 12.19 0.66
CA VAL A 83 -20.41 11.81 1.69
C VAL A 83 -19.32 10.92 1.10
N PHE A 84 -19.68 9.93 0.29
CA PHE A 84 -18.73 9.07 -0.40
C PHE A 84 -17.84 9.86 -1.37
N ASP A 85 -18.43 10.79 -2.13
CA ASP A 85 -17.70 11.66 -3.06
C ASP A 85 -16.66 12.51 -2.33
N ARG A 86 -16.96 12.98 -1.15
CA ARG A 86 -16.04 13.76 -0.33
C ARG A 86 -14.93 12.88 0.28
N LEU A 87 -15.29 11.72 0.85
CA LEU A 87 -14.33 10.83 1.51
C LEU A 87 -13.40 10.14 0.52
N TYR A 88 -13.90 9.84 -0.68
CA TYR A 88 -13.17 9.13 -1.72
C TYR A 88 -12.82 10.04 -2.91
N ALA A 89 -12.74 11.36 -2.71
CA ALA A 89 -12.56 12.33 -3.80
C ALA A 89 -11.39 11.97 -4.72
N ASN A 90 -10.23 11.68 -4.15
CA ASN A 90 -9.00 11.40 -4.89
C ASN A 90 -8.63 9.91 -4.81
N TYR A 91 -9.57 9.04 -4.41
CA TYR A 91 -9.30 7.63 -4.32
C TYR A 91 -9.28 6.98 -5.70
N ARG A 92 -8.15 6.40 -6.03
CA ARG A 92 -7.95 5.59 -7.22
C ARG A 92 -8.06 4.11 -6.86
N GLU A 93 -9.08 3.44 -7.39
CA GLU A 93 -9.18 2.00 -7.29
C GLU A 93 -8.05 1.33 -8.07
N PRO A 94 -7.35 0.33 -7.51
CA PRO A 94 -6.39 -0.48 -8.25
C PRO A 94 -7.02 -1.16 -9.47
N LEU A 95 -6.30 -1.23 -10.58
CA LEU A 95 -6.78 -1.86 -11.82
C LEU A 95 -7.11 -3.33 -11.64
N TYR A 96 -6.33 -4.07 -10.85
CA TYR A 96 -6.62 -5.48 -10.56
C TYR A 96 -7.97 -5.68 -9.89
N LEU A 97 -8.39 -4.75 -9.03
CA LEU A 97 -9.66 -4.82 -8.32
C LEU A 97 -10.84 -4.60 -9.26
N GLN A 98 -10.70 -3.65 -10.19
CA GLN A 98 -11.69 -3.39 -11.22
C GLN A 98 -11.87 -4.62 -12.13
N ALA A 99 -10.75 -5.22 -12.56
CA ALA A 99 -10.74 -6.42 -13.39
C ALA A 99 -11.32 -7.66 -12.66
N GLU A 100 -11.02 -7.83 -11.37
CA GLU A 100 -11.66 -8.91 -10.59
C GLU A 100 -13.18 -8.74 -10.51
N ARG A 101 -13.64 -7.51 -10.30
CA ARG A 101 -15.08 -7.21 -10.21
C ARG A 101 -15.82 -7.45 -11.53
N SER A 102 -15.21 -7.09 -12.67
CA SER A 102 -15.77 -7.35 -14.00
C SER A 102 -15.60 -8.80 -14.48
N GLY A 103 -14.76 -9.60 -13.79
CA GLY A 103 -14.43 -10.96 -14.21
C GLY A 103 -13.43 -11.03 -15.38
N GLU A 104 -12.73 -9.93 -15.65
CA GLU A 104 -11.79 -9.76 -16.79
C GLU A 104 -10.33 -9.92 -16.38
N THR A 105 -10.06 -10.51 -15.21
CA THR A 105 -8.69 -10.74 -14.73
C THR A 105 -7.96 -11.71 -15.67
N PRO A 106 -6.82 -11.33 -16.28
CA PRO A 106 -6.05 -12.21 -17.15
C PRO A 106 -5.58 -13.48 -16.43
N ALA A 107 -5.48 -14.59 -17.18
CA ALA A 107 -5.14 -15.91 -16.62
C ALA A 107 -3.75 -15.98 -15.95
N ASN A 108 -2.82 -15.11 -16.35
CA ASN A 108 -1.48 -14.99 -15.77
C ASN A 108 -1.43 -14.11 -14.52
N ILE A 109 -2.54 -13.52 -14.09
CA ILE A 109 -2.65 -12.66 -12.92
C ILE A 109 -3.53 -13.32 -11.86
N ARG A 110 -3.10 -13.32 -10.60
CA ARG A 110 -3.84 -13.83 -9.45
C ARG A 110 -3.84 -12.79 -8.33
N VAL A 111 -5.01 -12.62 -7.71
CA VAL A 111 -5.14 -11.79 -6.51
C VAL A 111 -5.46 -12.71 -5.33
N CYS A 112 -4.60 -12.71 -4.33
CA CYS A 112 -4.73 -13.50 -3.12
C CYS A 112 -4.90 -12.56 -1.94
N GLU A 113 -6.10 -12.51 -1.38
CA GLU A 113 -6.39 -11.69 -0.21
C GLU A 113 -6.65 -12.55 1.02
N PHE A 114 -6.19 -12.11 2.19
CA PHE A 114 -6.47 -12.77 3.46
C PHE A 114 -7.60 -12.08 4.25
N TYR A 115 -8.17 -11.00 3.73
CA TYR A 115 -9.33 -10.33 4.30
C TYR A 115 -10.12 -9.60 3.22
N PHE A 116 -11.43 -9.79 3.23
CA PHE A 116 -12.41 -9.06 2.42
C PHE A 116 -13.42 -8.36 3.32
N LYS A 117 -14.04 -7.31 2.82
CA LYS A 117 -15.28 -6.81 3.41
C LYS A 117 -16.32 -7.93 3.38
N ALA A 118 -16.99 -8.18 4.51
CA ALA A 118 -17.99 -9.24 4.64
C ALA A 118 -19.05 -9.15 3.52
N GLY A 119 -19.26 -10.25 2.81
CA GLY A 119 -20.24 -10.36 1.73
C GLY A 119 -19.80 -9.77 0.37
N SER A 120 -18.66 -9.06 0.28
CA SER A 120 -18.27 -8.37 -0.96
C SER A 120 -17.83 -9.29 -2.10
N ARG A 121 -17.48 -10.54 -1.79
CA ARG A 121 -16.98 -11.52 -2.78
C ARG A 121 -17.90 -12.73 -2.95
N LEU A 122 -19.16 -12.59 -2.58
CA LEU A 122 -20.17 -13.63 -2.84
C LEU A 122 -20.35 -13.80 -4.36
N GLY A 123 -20.22 -15.04 -4.84
CA GLY A 123 -20.30 -15.35 -6.28
C GLY A 123 -19.01 -15.12 -7.09
N HIS A 124 -17.96 -14.53 -6.51
CA HIS A 124 -16.67 -14.35 -7.17
C HIS A 124 -15.77 -15.58 -6.99
N LEU A 125 -15.85 -16.53 -7.93
CA LEU A 125 -15.12 -17.82 -7.86
C LEU A 125 -13.59 -17.61 -7.76
N SER A 126 -13.03 -16.65 -8.47
CA SER A 126 -11.58 -16.37 -8.44
C SER A 126 -11.15 -15.95 -7.05
N ALA A 127 -11.83 -14.95 -6.46
CA ALA A 127 -11.54 -14.47 -5.12
C ALA A 127 -11.68 -15.57 -4.06
N GLN A 128 -12.71 -16.41 -4.17
CA GLN A 128 -12.92 -17.52 -3.24
C GLN A 128 -11.84 -18.60 -3.36
N ARG A 129 -11.37 -18.92 -4.57
CA ARG A 129 -10.29 -19.90 -4.79
C ARG A 129 -8.94 -19.44 -4.29
N HIS A 130 -8.67 -18.14 -4.33
CA HIS A 130 -7.38 -17.57 -3.99
C HIS A 130 -7.38 -16.91 -2.61
N TYR A 131 -8.48 -17.03 -1.85
CA TYR A 131 -8.54 -16.54 -0.48
C TYR A 131 -7.49 -17.22 0.40
N ILE A 132 -6.82 -16.42 1.21
CA ILE A 132 -5.87 -16.90 2.20
C ILE A 132 -6.59 -16.95 3.54
N SER A 133 -6.93 -18.15 4.03
CA SER A 133 -7.52 -18.31 5.36
C SER A 133 -6.45 -18.05 6.43
N SER A 134 -6.33 -16.80 6.82
CA SER A 134 -5.35 -16.32 7.79
C SER A 134 -5.95 -15.26 8.69
N ASN A 135 -5.46 -15.16 9.91
CA ASN A 135 -5.71 -14.00 10.75
C ASN A 135 -4.54 -13.01 10.61
N TYR A 136 -4.72 -11.80 11.11
CA TYR A 136 -3.75 -10.73 10.97
C TYR A 136 -2.36 -11.08 11.54
N THR A 137 -2.32 -11.79 12.67
CA THR A 137 -1.06 -12.19 13.33
C THR A 137 -0.27 -13.26 12.57
N HIS A 138 -0.91 -13.97 11.64
CA HIS A 138 -0.29 -14.99 10.81
C HIS A 138 -0.06 -14.53 9.35
N ALA A 139 -0.60 -13.38 8.97
CA ALA A 139 -0.59 -12.89 7.60
C ALA A 139 0.82 -12.82 7.00
N ALA A 140 1.79 -12.27 7.72
CA ALA A 140 3.17 -12.18 7.25
C ALA A 140 3.79 -13.56 6.97
N ARG A 141 3.56 -14.54 7.87
CA ARG A 141 3.98 -15.93 7.68
C ARG A 141 3.39 -16.52 6.40
N ASP A 142 2.10 -16.33 6.21
CA ASP A 142 1.36 -16.96 5.11
C ASP A 142 1.69 -16.30 3.76
N VAL A 143 1.98 -14.99 3.75
CA VAL A 143 2.50 -14.26 2.58
C VAL A 143 3.89 -14.79 2.18
N VAL A 144 4.80 -14.95 3.14
CA VAL A 144 6.13 -15.50 2.91
C VAL A 144 6.06 -16.94 2.43
N ALA A 145 5.21 -17.78 3.05
CA ALA A 145 5.00 -19.17 2.65
C ALA A 145 4.48 -19.30 1.20
N ARG A 146 3.77 -18.31 0.68
CA ARG A 146 3.32 -18.24 -0.72
C ARG A 146 4.40 -17.80 -1.69
N GLY A 147 5.61 -17.60 -1.22
CA GLY A 147 6.77 -17.30 -2.05
C GLY A 147 6.89 -15.84 -2.45
N CYS A 148 6.42 -14.91 -1.63
CA CYS A 148 6.63 -13.49 -1.83
C CYS A 148 8.10 -13.19 -2.20
N ASN A 149 8.31 -12.44 -3.29
CA ASN A 149 9.63 -12.03 -3.76
C ASN A 149 9.70 -10.52 -4.09
N VAL A 150 8.57 -9.82 -4.05
CA VAL A 150 8.52 -8.36 -4.19
C VAL A 150 7.71 -7.80 -3.01
N VAL A 151 8.25 -6.82 -2.30
CA VAL A 151 7.55 -6.10 -1.23
C VAL A 151 7.47 -4.64 -1.62
N ILE A 152 6.26 -4.10 -1.70
CA ILE A 152 6.03 -2.69 -2.03
C ILE A 152 5.36 -1.99 -0.87
N GLN A 153 5.84 -0.79 -0.52
CA GLN A 153 5.38 -0.01 0.63
C GLN A 153 5.25 1.45 0.28
N MET A 154 4.14 2.08 0.68
CA MET A 154 4.03 3.54 0.64
C MET A 154 4.77 4.17 1.81
N LEU A 155 5.49 5.27 1.56
CA LEU A 155 6.33 5.96 2.53
C LEU A 155 5.96 7.44 2.60
N ALA A 156 6.02 7.99 3.81
CA ALA A 156 6.08 9.43 4.03
C ALA A 156 7.53 9.88 4.11
N GLN A 157 7.79 11.14 3.75
CA GLN A 157 9.12 11.75 3.84
C GLN A 157 9.05 13.06 4.62
N GLU A 158 10.00 13.26 5.54
CA GLU A 158 10.26 14.54 6.20
C GLU A 158 11.76 14.83 6.19
N GLY A 159 12.18 15.80 5.36
CA GLY A 159 13.61 16.00 5.10
C GLY A 159 14.25 14.77 4.48
N ASP A 160 15.28 14.22 5.12
CA ASP A 160 15.97 13.01 4.67
C ASP A 160 15.43 11.73 5.35
N ALA A 161 14.48 11.87 6.27
CA ALA A 161 13.88 10.75 6.99
C ALA A 161 12.69 10.15 6.22
N LEU A 162 12.56 8.83 6.29
CA LEU A 162 11.44 8.07 5.72
C LEU A 162 10.65 7.40 6.83
N SER A 163 9.35 7.30 6.63
CA SER A 163 8.43 6.62 7.54
C SER A 163 7.44 5.77 6.78
N MET A 164 7.09 4.60 7.30
CA MET A 164 6.00 3.76 6.78
C MET A 164 4.62 4.39 7.01
N SER A 165 4.58 5.58 7.60
CA SER A 165 3.36 6.31 7.86
C SER A 165 2.37 5.52 8.73
N CYS A 166 1.08 5.72 8.51
CA CYS A 166 0.01 5.10 9.30
C CYS A 166 -0.36 3.68 8.86
N ASN A 167 0.33 3.10 7.88
CA ASN A 167 -0.06 1.82 7.32
C ASN A 167 1.13 0.88 7.02
N PRO A 168 1.97 0.54 8.02
CA PRO A 168 3.07 -0.42 7.85
C PRO A 168 2.57 -1.85 7.67
N ASP A 169 1.41 -2.17 8.23
CA ASP A 169 0.75 -3.48 8.21
C ASP A 169 1.72 -4.65 8.38
N THR A 170 1.69 -5.58 7.43
CA THR A 170 2.53 -6.77 7.44
C THR A 170 3.89 -6.58 6.78
N SER A 171 4.14 -5.45 6.09
CA SER A 171 5.32 -5.28 5.23
C SER A 171 6.64 -5.40 5.99
N ALA A 172 6.76 -4.75 7.15
CA ALA A 172 7.98 -4.81 7.98
C ALA A 172 8.29 -6.24 8.43
N GLU A 173 7.26 -6.99 8.86
CA GLU A 173 7.42 -8.37 9.29
C GLU A 173 7.74 -9.31 8.12
N VAL A 174 7.11 -9.11 6.95
CA VAL A 174 7.42 -9.87 5.72
C VAL A 174 8.88 -9.69 5.35
N VAL A 175 9.38 -8.44 5.29
CA VAL A 175 10.80 -8.15 5.00
C VAL A 175 11.73 -8.81 6.03
N SER A 176 11.40 -8.69 7.32
CA SER A 176 12.18 -9.31 8.40
C SER A 176 12.26 -10.83 8.24
N ARG A 177 11.14 -11.49 7.92
CA ARG A 177 11.09 -12.94 7.69
C ARG A 177 11.87 -13.36 6.45
N LEU A 178 11.73 -12.65 5.32
CA LEU A 178 12.46 -12.94 4.09
C LEU A 178 13.98 -12.85 4.31
N LYS A 179 14.44 -11.81 5.04
CA LYS A 179 15.85 -11.67 5.43
C LYS A 179 16.32 -12.84 6.30
N LYS A 180 15.54 -13.20 7.31
CA LYS A 180 15.88 -14.30 8.24
C LYS A 180 15.95 -15.66 7.52
N GLU A 181 15.08 -15.88 6.53
CA GLU A 181 15.05 -17.11 5.74
C GLU A 181 16.07 -17.13 4.59
N GLY A 182 16.81 -16.03 4.38
CA GLY A 182 17.79 -15.90 3.28
C GLY A 182 17.14 -15.96 1.88
N ARG A 183 15.88 -15.60 1.75
CA ARG A 183 15.14 -15.66 0.49
C ARG A 183 15.40 -14.40 -0.34
N PRO A 184 15.63 -14.53 -1.65
CA PRO A 184 15.79 -13.38 -2.53
C PRO A 184 14.46 -12.61 -2.64
N TYR A 185 14.53 -11.30 -2.49
CA TYR A 185 13.40 -10.40 -2.68
C TYR A 185 13.87 -9.02 -3.11
N ILE A 186 12.96 -8.21 -3.61
CA ILE A 186 13.15 -6.78 -3.89
C ILE A 186 12.15 -6.00 -3.03
N ALA A 187 12.64 -5.00 -2.29
CA ALA A 187 11.82 -4.07 -1.54
C ALA A 187 11.79 -2.71 -2.23
N ILE A 188 10.59 -2.16 -2.42
CA ILE A 188 10.38 -0.86 -3.06
C ILE A 188 9.58 0.04 -2.15
N GLY A 189 10.12 1.20 -1.85
CA GLY A 189 9.44 2.29 -1.17
C GLY A 189 8.88 3.29 -2.20
N VAL A 190 7.60 3.60 -2.11
CA VAL A 190 6.95 4.62 -2.93
C VAL A 190 6.63 5.82 -2.04
N VAL A 191 7.39 6.89 -2.20
CA VAL A 191 7.22 8.11 -1.41
C VAL A 191 6.02 8.88 -1.92
N HIS A 192 5.12 9.20 -0.99
CA HIS A 192 3.93 10.00 -1.25
C HIS A 192 4.04 11.34 -0.48
N PRO A 193 4.00 12.49 -1.16
CA PRO A 193 4.26 13.80 -0.53
C PRO A 193 3.24 14.19 0.54
N ASP A 194 2.02 13.66 0.43
CA ASP A 194 0.92 14.03 1.33
C ASP A 194 0.69 13.04 2.48
N LEU A 195 1.43 11.94 2.55
CA LEU A 195 1.30 11.02 3.67
C LEU A 195 1.78 11.68 4.97
N PRO A 196 1.05 11.50 6.09
CA PRO A 196 1.51 11.96 7.38
C PRO A 196 2.78 11.23 7.80
N PHE A 197 3.80 11.98 8.20
CA PHE A 197 5.00 11.38 8.77
C PHE A 197 4.70 10.88 10.19
N MET A 198 5.03 9.62 10.46
CA MET A 198 4.88 8.99 11.77
C MET A 198 6.27 8.67 12.32
N TYR A 199 6.51 9.11 13.54
CA TYR A 199 7.79 8.93 14.22
C TYR A 199 7.90 7.61 14.97
N GLY A 200 9.07 7.29 15.45
CA GLY A 200 9.36 6.11 16.26
C GLY A 200 9.48 4.85 15.42
N ASP A 201 8.77 3.78 15.77
CA ASP A 201 8.89 2.48 15.12
C ASP A 201 8.44 2.46 13.63
N ALA A 202 7.76 3.52 13.20
CA ALA A 202 7.39 3.68 11.79
C ALA A 202 8.54 4.23 10.93
N GLU A 203 9.58 4.81 11.55
CA GLU A 203 10.73 5.33 10.82
C GLU A 203 11.56 4.20 10.23
N VAL A 204 11.95 4.37 8.97
CA VAL A 204 12.72 3.38 8.22
C VAL A 204 13.92 4.01 7.55
N ASN A 205 14.97 3.21 7.38
CA ASN A 205 16.15 3.65 6.65
C ASN A 205 15.99 3.38 5.16
N ALA A 206 16.41 4.31 4.31
CA ALA A 206 16.41 4.17 2.85
C ALA A 206 17.12 2.89 2.37
N SER A 207 18.16 2.46 3.09
CA SER A 207 18.91 1.23 2.79
C SER A 207 18.11 -0.07 2.95
N GLN A 208 16.88 0.00 3.49
CA GLN A 208 15.99 -1.15 3.56
C GLN A 208 15.27 -1.42 2.23
N PHE A 209 15.31 -0.47 1.30
CA PHE A 209 14.68 -0.55 0.00
C PHE A 209 15.73 -0.64 -1.10
N ASP A 210 15.50 -1.51 -2.07
CA ASP A 210 16.32 -1.61 -3.27
C ASP A 210 16.10 -0.42 -4.21
N PHE A 211 14.86 0.10 -4.21
CA PHE A 211 14.45 1.27 -4.96
C PHE A 211 13.53 2.16 -4.16
N LEU A 212 13.69 3.46 -4.35
CA LEU A 212 12.74 4.47 -3.90
C LEU A 212 12.14 5.14 -5.13
N ALA A 213 10.83 5.18 -5.21
CA ALA A 213 10.09 5.90 -6.23
C ALA A 213 9.24 7.01 -5.60
N ILE A 214 8.90 8.01 -6.37
CA ILE A 214 7.95 9.04 -5.95
C ILE A 214 6.64 8.87 -6.73
N THR A 215 5.52 8.99 -6.04
CA THR A 215 4.21 9.06 -6.69
C THR A 215 3.79 10.51 -6.88
N ASN A 216 3.17 10.80 -8.01
CA ASN A 216 2.58 12.09 -8.31
C ASN A 216 1.04 12.08 -8.10
N SER A 217 0.48 10.97 -7.63
CA SER A 217 -0.94 10.89 -7.34
C SER A 217 -1.32 11.79 -6.15
N GLU A 218 -2.50 12.38 -6.23
CA GLU A 218 -3.04 13.17 -5.14
C GLU A 218 -3.39 12.28 -3.94
N CYS A 219 -3.24 12.85 -2.74
CA CYS A 219 -3.56 12.14 -1.51
C CYS A 219 -5.06 11.85 -1.42
N HIS A 220 -5.37 10.62 -1.01
CA HIS A 220 -6.73 10.22 -0.69
C HIS A 220 -7.34 11.10 0.41
N GLY A 221 -8.60 11.51 0.23
CA GLY A 221 -9.30 12.39 1.19
C GLY A 221 -9.31 11.88 2.63
N LEU A 222 -9.27 10.55 2.83
CA LEU A 222 -9.17 9.94 4.16
C LEU A 222 -7.83 10.24 4.87
N PHE A 223 -6.74 10.47 4.14
CA PHE A 223 -5.47 10.92 4.73
C PHE A 223 -5.45 12.40 5.06
N GLN A 224 -6.39 13.19 4.53
CA GLN A 224 -6.52 14.61 4.86
C GLN A 224 -7.23 14.85 6.21
N VAL A 225 -7.99 13.88 6.70
CA VAL A 225 -8.70 13.98 7.99
C VAL A 225 -7.74 14.17 9.17
N PRO A 226 -6.60 13.44 9.28
CA PRO A 226 -5.61 13.72 10.32
C PRO A 226 -5.02 15.13 10.26
N ARG A 227 -4.80 15.70 9.05
CA ARG A 227 -4.33 17.09 8.89
C ARG A 227 -5.36 18.09 9.40
N LEU A 228 -6.66 17.85 9.18
CA LEU A 228 -7.74 18.68 9.72
C LEU A 228 -7.82 18.55 11.25
N CYS A 229 -7.70 17.36 11.81
CA CYS A 229 -7.63 17.15 13.26
C CYS A 229 -6.43 17.83 13.87
N HIS A 230 -5.27 17.81 13.21
CA HIS A 230 -4.07 18.52 13.66
C HIS A 230 -4.29 20.03 13.68
N TRP A 231 -4.97 20.60 12.69
CA TRP A 231 -5.29 22.03 12.67
C TRP A 231 -6.26 22.45 13.78
N PHE A 232 -7.21 21.57 14.14
CA PHE A 232 -8.19 21.85 15.21
C PHE A 232 -7.66 21.58 16.63
N THR A 233 -6.70 20.65 16.80
CA THR A 233 -6.27 20.19 18.12
C THR A 233 -4.93 20.76 18.57
N CYS A 234 -4.12 21.31 17.68
CA CYS A 234 -2.81 21.83 18.02
C CYS A 234 -2.51 23.17 17.38
N GLN A 235 -2.78 24.25 18.12
CA GLN A 235 -2.23 25.58 17.84
C GLN A 235 -0.81 25.77 18.42
N CYS A 236 -0.19 24.70 18.93
CA CYS A 236 1.15 24.73 19.50
C CYS A 236 2.19 24.37 18.43
N PRO A 237 3.17 25.26 18.12
CA PRO A 237 4.20 24.99 17.12
C PRO A 237 5.09 23.79 17.40
N ASP A 238 5.13 23.33 18.67
CA ASP A 238 6.00 22.24 19.14
C ASP A 238 5.30 20.87 19.26
N CYS A 239 4.00 20.79 18.96
CA CYS A 239 3.29 19.51 18.96
C CYS A 239 3.62 18.70 17.70
N ARG A 240 4.69 17.95 17.76
CA ARG A 240 4.97 16.87 16.81
C ARG A 240 4.18 15.62 17.21
N TRP A 241 3.51 14.99 16.26
CA TRP A 241 2.84 13.72 16.51
C TRP A 241 3.85 12.68 17.02
N ARG A 242 3.81 12.40 18.31
CA ARG A 242 4.51 11.26 18.88
C ARG A 242 3.49 10.15 19.08
N ASN A 243 3.55 9.12 18.24
CA ASN A 243 2.80 7.86 18.32
C ASN A 243 1.27 8.00 18.46
N ALA A 244 0.55 7.73 17.36
CA ALA A 244 -0.91 7.60 17.37
C ALA A 244 -1.45 6.44 18.22
N ALA A 245 -0.56 5.57 18.73
CA ALA A 245 -0.92 4.45 19.61
C ALA A 245 -0.82 4.76 21.11
N VAL A 246 -0.27 5.90 21.50
CA VAL A 246 -0.13 6.30 22.91
C VAL A 246 -0.65 7.71 23.08
N GLY A 247 -1.73 7.82 23.84
CA GLY A 247 -2.53 9.02 24.06
C GLY A 247 -1.73 10.30 24.26
N TYR A 248 -2.33 11.39 23.80
CA TYR A 248 -1.88 12.76 23.95
C TYR A 248 -1.30 13.04 25.35
N ARG A 249 -0.04 13.41 25.42
CA ARG A 249 0.49 14.23 26.50
C ARG A 249 0.92 15.57 25.91
N CYS A 250 0.09 16.57 26.12
CA CYS A 250 0.58 17.94 26.19
C CYS A 250 1.14 18.11 27.58
N ASP A 251 2.45 18.04 27.76
CA ASP A 251 3.09 18.52 28.97
C ASP A 251 3.15 20.05 28.84
N GLY A 252 2.43 20.73 29.74
CA GLY A 252 2.36 22.17 29.86
C GLY A 252 3.67 22.78 30.40
#